data_afeace81f085985b0bebe927284a4b1a
#
_entry.id   afeace81f085985b0bebe927284a4b1a
#
_cell.length_a   1.000
_cell.length_b   1.000
_cell.length_c   1.000
_cell.angle_alpha   90.00
_cell.angle_beta   90.00
_cell.angle_gamma   90.00
#
_symmetry.space_group_name_H-M   'P 1'
#
loop_
_entity.id
_entity.type
_entity.pdbx_description
1 polymer ?
#
loop_
_entity_poly.entity_id
_entity_poly.type
_entity_poly.pdbx_seq_one_letter_code
_entity_poly.pdbx_strand_id
1 'polypeptide(L)'
;MVDGLVGSEMCIRDRFNAKLYAASQTFDEARHVEAFNRYIQTRLKMMYPIGNALKSILDKILTDPRWDLKFIGMQLIIEGLALAAFQSTRELAKDPVLYDMLGLIIRDEARHVTFGVNYLEEFVSTLSEEEKNDRAQFAYEACLLSRERLLSTDVFEYFGWDVEEARQFQLGSDLIQHFQ
;
A
#
# COMPACT_ATOMS: atom_id res chain seq x y z
N MET A 1 -3.99 -14.20 -3.22
CA MET A 1 -2.72 -14.38 -2.49
C MET A 1 -1.59 -14.95 -3.37
N VAL A 2 -1.90 -15.71 -4.41
CA VAL A 2 -0.91 -16.28 -5.34
C VAL A 2 -0.42 -15.26 -6.38
N ASP A 3 -1.25 -14.25 -6.70
CA ASP A 3 -0.95 -13.25 -7.73
C ASP A 3 0.14 -12.24 -7.33
N GLY A 4 0.35 -12.00 -6.04
CA GLY A 4 1.46 -11.17 -5.55
C GLY A 4 2.85 -11.79 -5.80
N LEU A 5 2.92 -13.13 -5.82
CA LEU A 5 4.14 -13.88 -6.16
C LEU A 5 4.49 -13.79 -7.65
N VAL A 6 3.47 -13.82 -8.52
CA VAL A 6 3.64 -13.73 -9.98
C VAL A 6 4.19 -12.35 -10.39
N GLY A 7 3.77 -11.27 -9.70
CA GLY A 7 4.32 -9.92 -9.91
C GLY A 7 5.81 -9.85 -9.60
N SER A 8 6.26 -10.47 -8.51
CA SER A 8 7.67 -10.49 -8.11
C SER A 8 8.55 -11.31 -9.07
N GLU A 9 8.07 -12.37 -9.67
CA GLU A 9 8.84 -13.16 -10.64
C GLU A 9 9.12 -12.42 -11.95
N MET A 10 8.21 -11.61 -12.44
CA MET A 10 8.40 -10.85 -13.69
C MET A 10 9.37 -9.68 -13.53
N CYS A 11 9.40 -9.01 -12.37
CA CYS A 11 10.28 -7.88 -12.11
C CYS A 11 11.77 -8.26 -12.00
N ILE A 12 12.06 -9.54 -11.77
CA ILE A 12 13.34 -9.98 -11.24
C ILE A 12 14.13 -10.78 -12.27
N ARG A 13 13.71 -10.78 -13.52
CA ARG A 13 14.18 -11.70 -14.54
C ARG A 13 15.70 -11.74 -14.72
N ASP A 14 16.40 -10.64 -14.41
CA ASP A 14 17.80 -10.50 -14.78
C ASP A 14 18.79 -10.22 -13.62
N ARG A 15 18.31 -10.04 -12.37
CA ARG A 15 19.20 -9.73 -11.24
C ARG A 15 18.98 -10.69 -10.07
N PHE A 16 19.96 -11.51 -9.78
CA PHE A 16 19.94 -12.48 -8.69
C PHE A 16 19.63 -11.85 -7.32
N ASN A 17 20.22 -10.70 -7.01
CA ASN A 17 19.99 -9.99 -5.75
C ASN A 17 18.55 -9.51 -5.61
N ALA A 18 17.92 -9.06 -6.71
CA ALA A 18 16.52 -8.67 -6.69
C ALA A 18 15.59 -9.86 -6.45
N LYS A 19 15.93 -11.06 -6.97
CA LYS A 19 15.19 -12.31 -6.67
C LYS A 19 15.26 -12.68 -5.20
N LEU A 20 16.45 -12.56 -4.60
CA LEU A 20 16.63 -12.82 -3.16
C LEU A 20 15.82 -11.83 -2.32
N TYR A 21 15.85 -10.56 -2.70
CA TYR A 21 15.08 -9.54 -2.00
C TYR A 21 13.56 -9.81 -2.09
N ALA A 22 13.04 -10.07 -3.29
CA ALA A 22 11.62 -10.38 -3.46
C ALA A 22 11.17 -11.63 -2.69
N ALA A 23 12.03 -12.63 -2.59
CA ALA A 23 11.77 -13.80 -1.76
C ALA A 23 11.68 -13.43 -0.27
N SER A 24 12.56 -12.55 0.23
CA SER A 24 12.51 -12.06 1.60
C SER A 24 11.27 -11.22 1.86
N GLN A 25 10.91 -10.33 0.93
CA GLN A 25 9.67 -9.54 1.02
C GLN A 25 8.43 -10.44 1.04
N THR A 26 8.35 -11.46 0.19
CA THR A 26 7.25 -12.42 0.22
C THR A 26 7.11 -13.10 1.59
N PHE A 27 8.21 -13.40 2.24
CA PHE A 27 8.21 -13.96 3.60
C PHE A 27 7.71 -12.92 4.63
N ASP A 28 8.13 -11.67 4.52
CA ASP A 28 7.67 -10.59 5.39
C ASP A 28 6.15 -10.41 5.24
N GLU A 29 5.62 -10.34 3.99
CA GLU A 29 4.19 -10.21 3.73
C GLU A 29 3.37 -11.38 4.31
N ALA A 30 3.84 -12.61 4.16
CA ALA A 30 3.17 -13.76 4.77
C ALA A 30 3.09 -13.63 6.30
N ARG A 31 4.13 -13.11 6.93
CA ARG A 31 4.20 -12.87 8.36
C ARG A 31 3.28 -11.71 8.79
N HIS A 32 3.18 -10.64 7.99
CA HIS A 32 2.24 -9.54 8.22
C HIS A 32 0.80 -10.02 8.17
N VAL A 33 0.44 -10.84 7.17
CA VAL A 33 -0.89 -11.45 7.06
C VAL A 33 -1.22 -12.29 8.30
N GLU A 34 -0.30 -13.14 8.75
CA GLU A 34 -0.51 -13.98 9.94
C GLU A 34 -0.65 -13.12 11.21
N ALA A 35 0.19 -12.11 11.38
CA ALA A 35 0.16 -11.22 12.54
C ALA A 35 -1.17 -10.45 12.63
N PHE A 36 -1.61 -9.83 11.53
CA PHE A 36 -2.89 -9.12 11.48
C PHE A 36 -4.08 -10.06 11.64
N ASN A 37 -4.07 -11.22 10.99
CA ASN A 37 -5.13 -12.21 11.13
C ASN A 37 -5.30 -12.65 12.59
N ARG A 38 -4.20 -12.99 13.28
CA ARG A 38 -4.24 -13.31 14.71
C ARG A 38 -4.74 -12.17 15.56
N TYR A 39 -4.25 -10.96 15.32
CA TYR A 39 -4.68 -9.78 16.08
C TYR A 39 -6.18 -9.55 15.92
N ILE A 40 -6.69 -9.55 14.68
CA ILE A 40 -8.10 -9.35 14.38
C ILE A 40 -8.95 -10.43 15.04
N GLN A 41 -8.59 -11.70 14.92
CA GLN A 41 -9.37 -12.80 15.47
C GLN A 41 -9.37 -12.81 17.01
N THR A 42 -8.25 -12.48 17.65
CA THR A 42 -8.13 -12.57 19.10
C THR A 42 -8.58 -11.32 19.83
N ARG A 43 -8.34 -10.14 19.28
CA ARG A 43 -8.60 -8.84 19.92
C ARG A 43 -9.87 -8.16 19.43
N LEU A 44 -10.06 -8.07 18.10
CA LEU A 44 -11.20 -7.38 17.51
C LEU A 44 -12.40 -8.32 17.34
N LYS A 45 -12.17 -9.61 17.14
CA LYS A 45 -13.19 -10.67 16.97
C LYS A 45 -14.16 -10.44 15.81
N MET A 46 -13.81 -9.52 14.91
CA MET A 46 -14.62 -9.16 13.75
C MET A 46 -13.69 -8.83 12.58
N MET A 47 -13.97 -9.38 11.42
CA MET A 47 -13.26 -9.10 10.18
C MET A 47 -14.23 -8.51 9.16
N TYR A 48 -13.88 -7.35 8.61
CA TYR A 48 -14.66 -6.69 7.58
C TYR A 48 -14.17 -7.11 6.19
N PRO A 49 -15.06 -7.12 5.19
CA PRO A 49 -14.64 -7.32 3.81
C PRO A 49 -13.78 -6.14 3.34
N ILE A 50 -13.02 -6.40 2.29
CA ILE A 50 -12.26 -5.34 1.62
C ILE A 50 -13.22 -4.29 1.03
N GLY A 51 -12.93 -3.01 1.29
CA GLY A 51 -13.72 -1.90 0.75
C GLY A 51 -13.58 -1.78 -0.78
N ASN A 52 -14.64 -1.29 -1.44
CA ASN A 52 -14.70 -1.19 -2.90
C ASN A 52 -13.57 -0.34 -3.49
N ALA A 53 -13.21 0.76 -2.84
CA ALA A 53 -12.12 1.63 -3.29
C ALA A 53 -10.77 0.89 -3.33
N LEU A 54 -10.42 0.16 -2.24
CA LEU A 54 -9.20 -0.64 -2.21
C LEU A 54 -9.24 -1.75 -3.26
N LYS A 55 -10.38 -2.43 -3.42
CA LYS A 55 -10.54 -3.45 -4.44
C LYS A 55 -10.29 -2.89 -5.84
N SER A 56 -10.84 -1.72 -6.17
CA SER A 56 -10.65 -1.07 -7.47
C SER A 56 -9.19 -0.71 -7.74
N ILE A 57 -8.46 -0.22 -6.73
CA ILE A 57 -7.03 0.06 -6.85
C ILE A 57 -6.25 -1.22 -7.14
N LEU A 58 -6.49 -2.27 -6.35
CA LEU A 58 -5.80 -3.55 -6.51
C LEU A 58 -6.11 -4.19 -7.87
N ASP A 59 -7.36 -4.17 -8.30
CA ASP A 59 -7.76 -4.69 -9.62
C ASP A 59 -7.01 -3.93 -10.73
N LYS A 60 -6.94 -2.60 -10.66
CA LYS A 60 -6.20 -1.79 -11.65
C LYS A 60 -4.71 -2.14 -11.69
N ILE A 61 -4.07 -2.24 -10.53
CA ILE A 61 -2.63 -2.50 -10.43
C ILE A 61 -2.31 -3.94 -10.87
N LEU A 62 -3.06 -4.93 -10.37
CA LEU A 62 -2.73 -6.33 -10.55
C LEU A 62 -3.08 -6.86 -11.95
N THR A 63 -4.03 -6.25 -12.66
CA THR A 63 -4.43 -6.67 -14.01
C THR A 63 -3.56 -6.07 -15.11
N ASP A 64 -2.80 -5.00 -14.87
CA ASP A 64 -1.90 -4.44 -15.88
C ASP A 64 -0.77 -5.46 -16.20
N PRO A 65 -0.51 -5.76 -17.48
CA PRO A 65 0.54 -6.73 -17.84
C PRO A 65 1.97 -6.21 -17.60
N ARG A 66 2.14 -4.90 -17.43
CA ARG A 66 3.45 -4.25 -17.27
C ARG A 66 3.91 -4.34 -15.83
N TRP A 67 5.04 -4.99 -15.61
CA TRP A 67 5.58 -5.24 -14.28
C TRP A 67 5.93 -3.94 -13.52
N ASP A 68 6.48 -2.97 -14.23
CA ASP A 68 6.90 -1.69 -13.66
C ASP A 68 5.72 -0.87 -13.12
N LEU A 69 4.55 -0.93 -13.76
CA LEU A 69 3.34 -0.32 -13.24
C LEU A 69 2.81 -1.05 -12.01
N LYS A 70 2.88 -2.39 -11.98
CA LYS A 70 2.58 -3.14 -10.75
C LYS A 70 3.51 -2.73 -9.62
N PHE A 71 4.78 -2.54 -9.92
CA PHE A 71 5.78 -2.16 -8.94
C PHE A 71 5.57 -0.73 -8.43
N ILE A 72 5.27 0.23 -9.32
CA ILE A 72 4.88 1.60 -8.94
C ILE A 72 3.61 1.55 -8.07
N GLY A 73 2.58 0.85 -8.50
CA GLY A 73 1.31 0.78 -7.78
C GLY A 73 1.42 0.11 -6.42
N MET A 74 2.01 -1.08 -6.35
CA MET A 74 2.14 -1.81 -5.08
C MET A 74 3.23 -1.24 -4.20
N GLN A 75 4.46 -1.18 -4.71
CA GLN A 75 5.65 -0.90 -3.90
C GLN A 75 5.73 0.55 -3.45
N LEU A 76 5.39 1.51 -4.30
CA LEU A 76 5.46 2.93 -3.94
C LEU A 76 4.15 3.45 -3.36
N ILE A 77 3.01 3.16 -4.02
CA ILE A 77 1.73 3.78 -3.65
C ILE A 77 1.07 3.01 -2.51
N ILE A 78 0.82 1.71 -2.67
CA ILE A 78 0.10 0.93 -1.65
C ILE A 78 0.93 0.77 -0.38
N GLU A 79 2.18 0.35 -0.49
CA GLU A 79 3.05 0.17 0.69
C GLU A 79 3.46 1.50 1.32
N GLY A 80 3.66 2.57 0.54
CA GLY A 80 3.90 3.91 1.05
C GLY A 80 2.72 4.44 1.88
N LEU A 81 1.49 4.23 1.40
CA LEU A 81 0.26 4.56 2.15
C LEU A 81 0.10 3.68 3.39
N ALA A 82 0.38 2.38 3.27
CA ALA A 82 0.34 1.47 4.40
C ALA A 82 1.31 1.90 5.50
N LEU A 83 2.53 2.30 5.13
CA LEU A 83 3.54 2.81 6.05
C LEU A 83 3.03 4.03 6.85
N ALA A 84 2.45 5.02 6.17
CA ALA A 84 1.88 6.20 6.83
C ALA A 84 0.69 5.84 7.75
N ALA A 85 -0.21 4.97 7.27
CA ALA A 85 -1.36 4.51 8.05
C ALA A 85 -0.94 3.71 9.28
N PHE A 86 0.07 2.85 9.18
CA PHE A 86 0.59 2.08 10.31
C PHE A 86 1.28 2.96 11.33
N GLN A 87 2.02 3.99 10.90
CA GLN A 87 2.63 4.97 11.80
C GLN A 87 1.56 5.71 12.62
N SER A 88 0.54 6.27 11.94
CA SER A 88 -0.56 6.97 12.61
C SER A 88 -1.34 6.04 13.55
N THR A 89 -1.63 4.82 13.10
CA THR A 89 -2.33 3.83 13.91
C THR A 89 -1.50 3.44 15.14
N ARG A 90 -0.20 3.30 15.01
CA ARG A 90 0.71 2.98 16.11
C ARG A 90 0.73 4.08 17.16
N GLU A 91 0.77 5.35 16.75
CA GLU A 91 0.74 6.49 17.67
C GLU A 91 -0.56 6.55 18.49
N LEU A 92 -1.68 6.15 17.90
CA LEU A 92 -2.99 6.12 18.56
C LEU A 92 -3.26 4.80 19.32
N ALA A 93 -2.45 3.78 19.13
CA ALA A 93 -2.68 2.45 19.67
C ALA A 93 -2.55 2.43 21.20
N LYS A 94 -3.65 2.06 21.89
CA LYS A 94 -3.66 1.84 23.33
C LYS A 94 -3.32 0.40 23.71
N ASP A 95 -3.46 -0.56 22.79
CA ASP A 95 -3.07 -1.95 22.99
C ASP A 95 -1.56 -2.11 22.74
N PRO A 96 -0.77 -2.49 23.75
CA PRO A 96 0.67 -2.64 23.59
C PRO A 96 1.05 -3.70 22.55
N VAL A 97 0.23 -4.73 22.34
CA VAL A 97 0.47 -5.75 21.32
C VAL A 97 0.36 -5.14 19.92
N LEU A 98 -0.64 -4.30 19.68
CA LEU A 98 -0.78 -3.59 18.40
C LEU A 98 0.39 -2.62 18.19
N TYR A 99 0.74 -1.86 19.21
CA TYR A 99 1.85 -0.90 19.18
C TYR A 99 3.18 -1.56 18.77
N ASP A 100 3.52 -2.68 19.42
CA ASP A 100 4.77 -3.41 19.15
C ASP A 100 4.74 -4.12 17.80
N MET A 101 3.62 -4.76 17.46
CA MET A 101 3.41 -5.42 16.16
C MET A 101 3.58 -4.44 15.00
N LEU A 102 2.91 -3.29 15.07
CA LEU A 102 3.05 -2.25 14.04
C LEU A 102 4.48 -1.72 13.95
N GLY A 103 5.19 -1.58 15.08
CA GLY A 103 6.58 -1.16 15.07
C GLY A 103 7.52 -2.12 14.32
N LEU A 104 7.21 -3.41 14.30
CA LEU A 104 7.94 -4.41 13.52
C LEU A 104 7.58 -4.32 12.03
N ILE A 105 6.29 -4.27 11.72
CA ILE A 105 5.78 -4.18 10.35
C ILE A 105 6.28 -2.90 9.66
N ILE A 106 6.20 -1.75 10.31
CA ILE A 106 6.70 -0.46 9.78
C ILE A 106 8.17 -0.55 9.33
N ARG A 107 9.01 -1.28 10.06
CA ARG A 107 10.42 -1.46 9.67
C ARG A 107 10.58 -2.31 8.42
N ASP A 108 9.71 -3.29 8.23
CA ASP A 108 9.71 -4.14 7.05
C ASP A 108 9.19 -3.34 5.84
N GLU A 109 8.06 -2.66 5.95
CA GLU A 109 7.49 -1.81 4.91
C GLU A 109 8.44 -0.69 4.46
N ALA A 110 9.16 -0.07 5.39
CA ALA A 110 10.16 0.94 5.04
C ALA A 110 11.29 0.36 4.16
N ARG A 111 11.68 -0.90 4.37
CA ARG A 111 12.66 -1.58 3.50
C ARG A 111 12.07 -1.89 2.13
N HIS A 112 10.80 -2.33 2.10
CA HIS A 112 10.09 -2.64 0.86
C HIS A 112 9.99 -1.39 -0.02
N VAL A 113 9.52 -0.28 0.53
CA VAL A 113 9.44 1.00 -0.20
C VAL A 113 10.83 1.46 -0.67
N THR A 114 11.84 1.39 0.18
CA THR A 114 13.22 1.79 -0.18
C THR A 114 13.76 0.94 -1.33
N PHE A 115 13.52 -0.36 -1.31
CA PHE A 115 13.89 -1.23 -2.42
C PHE A 115 13.16 -0.84 -3.70
N GLY A 116 11.85 -0.58 -3.60
CA GLY A 116 11.01 -0.15 -4.72
C GLY A 116 11.55 1.12 -5.39
N VAL A 117 11.85 2.14 -4.59
CA VAL A 117 12.41 3.41 -5.08
C VAL A 117 13.73 3.18 -5.82
N ASN A 118 14.70 2.52 -5.18
CA ASN A 118 16.02 2.32 -5.75
C ASN A 118 15.98 1.48 -7.04
N TYR A 119 15.13 0.46 -7.07
CA TYR A 119 15.02 -0.42 -8.24
C TYR A 119 14.34 0.27 -9.42
N LEU A 120 13.28 1.04 -9.16
CA LEU A 120 12.57 1.81 -10.19
C LEU A 120 13.41 2.97 -10.73
N GLU A 121 14.18 3.66 -9.89
CA GLU A 121 15.04 4.77 -10.31
C GLU A 121 15.98 4.33 -11.44
N GLU A 122 16.63 3.19 -11.27
CA GLU A 122 17.51 2.63 -12.29
C GLU A 122 16.75 2.28 -13.57
N PHE A 123 15.60 1.64 -13.45
CA PHE A 123 14.78 1.26 -14.60
C PHE A 123 14.22 2.50 -15.33
N VAL A 124 13.66 3.46 -14.62
CA VAL A 124 13.07 4.69 -15.19
C VAL A 124 14.13 5.50 -15.93
N SER A 125 15.40 5.47 -15.50
CA SER A 125 16.48 6.14 -16.21
C SER A 125 16.70 5.63 -17.65
N THR A 126 16.23 4.42 -17.95
CA THR A 126 16.35 3.79 -19.29
C THR A 126 15.18 4.08 -20.21
N LEU A 127 14.09 4.66 -19.71
CA LEU A 127 12.87 4.92 -20.45
C LEU A 127 12.94 6.21 -21.27
N SER A 128 12.23 6.25 -22.39
CA SER A 128 11.96 7.47 -23.14
C SER A 128 11.05 8.43 -22.35
N GLU A 129 11.01 9.70 -22.74
CA GLU A 129 10.13 10.68 -22.10
C GLU A 129 8.63 10.35 -22.26
N GLU A 130 8.23 9.74 -23.38
CA GLU A 130 6.87 9.27 -23.57
C GLU A 130 6.52 8.15 -22.58
N GLU A 131 7.41 7.18 -22.43
CA GLU A 131 7.25 6.08 -21.47
C GLU A 131 7.21 6.58 -20.02
N LYS A 132 8.06 7.55 -19.65
CA LYS A 132 8.03 8.19 -18.33
C LYS A 132 6.71 8.89 -18.06
N ASN A 133 6.18 9.63 -19.05
CA ASN A 133 4.89 10.31 -18.93
C ASN A 133 3.73 9.32 -18.74
N ASP A 134 3.74 8.20 -19.45
CA ASP A 134 2.73 7.15 -19.26
C ASP A 134 2.77 6.58 -17.82
N ARG A 135 3.97 6.35 -17.26
CA ARG A 135 4.14 5.90 -15.86
C ARG A 135 3.69 6.95 -14.86
N ALA A 136 4.01 8.20 -15.11
CA ALA A 136 3.58 9.33 -14.28
C ALA A 136 2.05 9.46 -14.27
N GLN A 137 1.41 9.32 -15.44
CA GLN A 137 -0.05 9.34 -15.54
C GLN A 137 -0.69 8.18 -14.75
N PHE A 138 -0.15 6.97 -14.88
CA PHE A 138 -0.62 5.81 -14.10
C PHE A 138 -0.48 6.06 -12.59
N ALA A 139 0.68 6.55 -12.15
CA ALA A 139 0.92 6.84 -10.74
C ALA A 139 -0.05 7.89 -10.21
N TYR A 140 -0.28 8.96 -10.97
CA TYR A 140 -1.24 10.01 -10.62
C TYR A 140 -2.67 9.45 -10.44
N GLU A 141 -3.13 8.63 -11.39
CA GLU A 141 -4.46 8.00 -11.31
C GLU A 141 -4.58 7.05 -10.10
N ALA A 142 -3.53 6.28 -9.81
CA ALA A 142 -3.49 5.42 -8.64
C ALA A 142 -3.50 6.23 -7.33
N CYS A 143 -2.83 7.38 -7.28
CA CYS A 143 -2.89 8.30 -6.15
C CYS A 143 -4.29 8.88 -5.94
N LEU A 144 -5.00 9.26 -7.03
CA LEU A 144 -6.38 9.74 -6.93
C LEU A 144 -7.31 8.66 -6.34
N LEU A 145 -7.21 7.42 -6.82
CA LEU A 145 -7.98 6.30 -6.28
C LEU A 145 -7.63 6.03 -4.82
N SER A 146 -6.38 6.17 -4.45
CA SER A 146 -5.91 5.99 -3.07
C SER A 146 -6.45 7.09 -2.14
N ARG A 147 -6.54 8.32 -2.61
CA ARG A 147 -7.19 9.42 -1.89
C ARG A 147 -8.67 9.13 -1.62
N GLU A 148 -9.40 8.65 -2.63
CA GLU A 148 -10.82 8.27 -2.45
C GLU A 148 -10.99 7.13 -1.41
N ARG A 149 -10.03 6.20 -1.36
CA ARG A 149 -10.01 5.16 -0.31
C ARG A 149 -9.88 5.77 1.09
N LEU A 150 -9.05 6.78 1.28
CA LEU A 150 -8.87 7.43 2.57
C LEU A 150 -10.12 8.23 2.98
N LEU A 151 -10.90 8.73 2.02
CA LEU A 151 -12.14 9.46 2.24
C LEU A 151 -13.38 8.56 2.52
N SER A 152 -13.20 7.36 2.92
CA SER A 152 -14.13 6.29 3.36
C SER A 152 -15.58 6.73 3.74
N THR A 153 -16.35 7.23 2.76
CA THR A 153 -17.71 7.76 3.00
C THR A 153 -18.65 6.71 3.57
N ASP A 154 -18.52 5.46 3.15
CA ASP A 154 -19.24 4.29 3.65
C ASP A 154 -19.00 4.04 5.15
N VAL A 155 -17.80 4.32 5.63
CA VAL A 155 -17.45 4.23 7.06
C VAL A 155 -18.12 5.36 7.84
N PHE A 156 -18.13 6.59 7.31
CA PHE A 156 -18.80 7.72 7.97
C PHE A 156 -20.29 7.51 8.09
N GLU A 157 -20.93 7.04 7.01
CA GLU A 157 -22.34 6.67 6.99
C GLU A 157 -22.65 5.57 8.02
N TYR A 158 -21.81 4.52 8.10
CA TYR A 158 -21.97 3.43 9.07
C TYR A 158 -21.96 3.93 10.51
N PHE A 159 -21.10 4.90 10.84
CA PHE A 159 -21.03 5.51 12.18
C PHE A 159 -22.05 6.63 12.40
N GLY A 160 -22.87 6.97 11.40
CA GLY A 160 -23.85 8.05 11.47
C GLY A 160 -23.21 9.44 11.55
N TRP A 161 -21.99 9.60 11.05
CA TRP A 161 -21.31 10.90 10.97
C TRP A 161 -21.81 11.68 9.76
N ASP A 162 -21.77 13.02 9.86
CA ASP A 162 -21.98 13.84 8.67
C ASP A 162 -20.84 13.62 7.68
N VAL A 163 -21.20 13.09 6.51
CA VAL A 163 -20.23 12.67 5.49
C VAL A 163 -19.43 13.86 4.97
N GLU A 164 -20.09 15.01 4.75
CA GLU A 164 -19.42 16.18 4.21
C GLU A 164 -18.47 16.81 5.25
N GLU A 165 -18.92 16.92 6.49
CA GLU A 165 -18.07 17.42 7.58
C GLU A 165 -16.86 16.50 7.81
N ALA A 166 -17.07 15.19 7.82
CA ALA A 166 -15.99 14.21 7.97
C ALA A 166 -14.99 14.25 6.80
N ARG A 167 -15.48 14.42 5.56
CA ARG A 167 -14.63 14.60 4.37
C ARG A 167 -13.79 15.87 4.46
N GLN A 168 -14.41 17.00 4.84
CA GLN A 168 -13.70 18.27 4.97
C GLN A 168 -12.62 18.21 6.07
N PHE A 169 -12.93 17.55 7.18
CA PHE A 169 -11.96 17.32 8.24
C PHE A 169 -10.78 16.48 7.75
N GLN A 170 -11.03 15.39 7.01
CA GLN A 170 -9.97 14.55 6.45
C GLN A 170 -9.15 15.27 5.39
N LEU A 171 -9.78 16.03 4.49
CA LEU A 171 -9.08 16.82 3.47
C LEU A 171 -8.17 17.88 4.07
N GLY A 172 -8.51 18.40 5.25
CA GLY A 172 -7.68 19.32 6.02
C GLY A 172 -6.59 18.63 6.85
N SER A 173 -6.56 17.29 6.90
CA SER A 173 -5.54 16.56 7.65
C SER A 173 -4.19 16.53 6.94
N ASP A 174 -3.10 16.57 7.70
CA ASP A 174 -1.73 16.51 7.16
C ASP A 174 -1.49 15.26 6.31
N LEU A 175 -2.15 14.16 6.64
CA LEU A 175 -2.05 12.90 5.89
C LEU A 175 -2.49 13.05 4.43
N ILE A 176 -3.56 13.81 4.17
CA ILE A 176 -4.09 14.00 2.80
C ILE A 176 -3.42 15.18 2.08
N GLN A 177 -2.98 16.20 2.79
CA GLN A 177 -2.28 17.33 2.18
C GLN A 177 -0.97 16.93 1.48
N HIS A 178 -0.34 15.84 1.92
CA HIS A 178 0.85 15.30 1.26
C HIS A 178 0.57 14.63 -0.09
N PHE A 179 -0.71 14.43 -0.45
CA PHE A 179 -1.15 13.84 -1.73
C PHE A 179 -1.74 14.88 -2.71
N GLN A 180 -1.65 16.16 -2.42
CA GLN A 180 -2.02 17.25 -3.33
C GLN A 180 -0.78 17.76 -4.08
#